data_5b7cfded79438db42137ca75e35a8967
#
_entry.id   5b7cfded79438db42137ca75e35a8967
#
_cell.length_a   1.000
_cell.length_b   1.000
_cell.length_c   1.000
_cell.angle_alpha   90.00
_cell.angle_beta   90.00
_cell.angle_gamma   90.00
#
_symmetry.space_group_name_H-M   'P 1'
#
loop_
_entity.id
_entity.type
_entity.pdbx_description
1 polymer ?
#
loop_
_entity_poly.entity_id
_entity_poly.type
_entity_poly.pdbx_seq_one_letter_code
_entity_poly.pdbx_strand_id
1 'polypeptide(L)'
;ISCSLVGSEMCIRDRNKGMRTKAEVKNYGMEIIGEDGNRLKGNWTGGVRTKVQNSYLTIPILAAYKLNQRVNLKAGAYFSYLMDGDFSGHVYEGYLRKDDPTGEKVNFNNGAIASYDFSSDLRNFQWGAQLGVDWKAFKHLKVYADLNWGMNDIFNKDFKTITFDMYAVYLNVGFGYAF
;
A
#
# COMPACT_ATOMS: atom_id res chain seq x y z
N ILE A 1 -16.67 8.39 -31.20
CA ILE A 1 -15.73 8.24 -30.05
C ILE A 1 -15.64 9.64 -29.43
N SER A 2 -16.40 9.87 -28.36
CA SER A 2 -16.30 11.11 -27.61
C SER A 2 -15.30 10.87 -26.48
N CYS A 3 -14.07 11.36 -26.66
CA CYS A 3 -13.09 11.45 -25.61
C CYS A 3 -13.38 12.74 -24.85
N SER A 4 -14.13 12.69 -23.76
CA SER A 4 -14.23 13.82 -22.84
C SER A 4 -13.27 13.57 -21.71
N LEU A 5 -12.30 14.46 -21.54
CA LEU A 5 -11.62 14.64 -20.25
C LEU A 5 -12.72 15.01 -19.26
N VAL A 6 -13.16 14.01 -18.50
CA VAL A 6 -14.07 14.26 -17.39
C VAL A 6 -13.22 14.97 -16.36
N GLY A 7 -13.55 16.24 -16.15
CA GLY A 7 -12.92 17.06 -15.15
C GLY A 7 -12.88 16.31 -13.82
N SER A 8 -11.71 16.36 -13.25
CA SER A 8 -11.35 15.84 -11.96
C SER A 8 -12.43 16.14 -10.92
N GLU A 9 -13.20 15.14 -10.54
CA GLU A 9 -13.67 15.11 -9.17
C GLU A 9 -12.40 14.88 -8.34
N MET A 10 -11.86 15.96 -7.85
CA MET A 10 -10.70 15.97 -6.98
C MET A 10 -11.10 15.28 -5.68
N CYS A 11 -10.89 13.96 -5.59
CA CYS A 11 -10.98 13.22 -4.34
C CYS A 11 -9.84 13.69 -3.43
N ILE A 12 -10.10 14.82 -2.77
CA ILE A 12 -9.26 15.35 -1.72
C ILE A 12 -9.39 14.40 -0.54
N ARG A 13 -8.42 13.52 -0.38
CA ARG A 13 -8.19 12.68 0.78
C ARG A 13 -8.77 11.25 0.73
N ASP A 14 -8.11 10.40 0.01
CA ASP A 14 -8.21 8.96 0.24
C ASP A 14 -7.44 8.59 1.51
N ARG A 15 -8.15 8.46 2.62
CA ARG A 15 -7.62 7.77 3.80
C ARG A 15 -7.71 6.29 3.52
N ASN A 16 -6.63 5.70 3.06
CA ASN A 16 -6.49 4.26 3.08
C ASN A 16 -6.63 3.79 4.53
N LYS A 17 -7.72 3.13 4.83
CA LYS A 17 -7.91 2.46 6.12
C LYS A 17 -6.79 1.45 6.26
N GLY A 18 -6.03 1.56 7.34
CA GLY A 18 -4.86 0.75 7.56
C GLY A 18 -5.11 -0.74 7.36
N MET A 19 -4.24 -1.37 6.58
CA MET A 19 -4.20 -2.81 6.43
C MET A 19 -3.37 -3.41 7.56
N ARG A 20 -3.89 -4.46 8.18
CA ARG A 20 -3.13 -5.28 9.13
C ARG A 20 -2.99 -6.67 8.55
N THR A 21 -1.75 -7.13 8.42
CA THR A 21 -1.46 -8.47 7.94
C THR A 21 -0.73 -9.27 8.99
N LYS A 22 -0.96 -10.59 8.99
CA LYS A 22 -0.23 -11.57 9.78
C LYS A 22 0.31 -12.59 8.79
N ALA A 23 1.62 -12.78 8.77
CA ALA A 23 2.27 -13.72 7.86
C ALA A 23 3.40 -14.46 8.58
N GLU A 24 3.74 -15.63 8.09
CA GLU A 24 4.99 -16.32 8.42
C GLU A 24 5.97 -16.14 7.27
N VAL A 25 7.17 -15.72 7.58
CA VAL A 25 8.22 -15.48 6.60
C VAL A 25 9.45 -16.32 6.91
N LYS A 26 10.20 -16.67 5.86
CA LYS A 26 11.46 -17.42 5.99
C LYS A 26 12.57 -16.63 5.31
N ASN A 27 13.66 -16.46 6.05
CA ASN A 27 14.88 -15.81 5.55
C ASN A 27 14.65 -14.41 4.97
N TYR A 28 13.85 -13.61 5.67
CA TYR A 28 13.42 -12.28 5.24
C TYR A 28 14.36 -11.21 5.76
N GLY A 29 15.05 -10.50 4.87
CA GLY A 29 15.93 -9.39 5.26
C GLY A 29 15.13 -8.27 5.90
N MET A 30 15.45 -7.92 7.14
CA MET A 30 14.81 -6.84 7.87
C MET A 30 15.69 -6.30 9.00
N GLU A 31 15.35 -5.10 9.44
CA GLU A 31 15.89 -4.49 10.64
C GLU A 31 14.79 -4.48 11.71
N ILE A 32 15.11 -5.01 12.88
CA ILE A 32 14.20 -5.04 14.03
C ILE A 32 14.79 -4.25 15.19
N ILE A 33 13.91 -3.73 16.03
CA ILE A 33 14.25 -2.99 17.25
C ILE A 33 13.86 -3.88 18.43
N GLY A 34 14.84 -4.34 19.19
CA GLY A 34 14.63 -5.12 20.41
C GLY A 34 13.98 -4.30 21.52
N GLU A 35 13.53 -4.98 22.57
CA GLU A 35 12.96 -4.33 23.76
C GLU A 35 13.98 -3.41 24.48
N ASP A 36 15.26 -3.67 24.30
CA ASP A 36 16.40 -2.86 24.80
C ASP A 36 16.68 -1.61 23.94
N GLY A 37 15.92 -1.40 22.85
CA GLY A 37 16.10 -0.32 21.89
C GLY A 37 17.23 -0.55 20.89
N ASN A 38 17.94 -1.66 20.95
CA ASN A 38 19.01 -1.99 20.01
C ASN A 38 18.43 -2.39 18.65
N ARG A 39 19.04 -1.86 17.59
CA ARG A 39 18.70 -2.22 16.21
C ARG A 39 19.51 -3.43 15.77
N LEU A 40 18.82 -4.46 15.30
CA LEU A 40 19.42 -5.69 14.81
C LEU A 40 19.00 -5.86 13.34
N LYS A 41 20.00 -5.85 12.46
CA LYS A 41 19.81 -6.12 11.03
C LYS A 41 20.16 -7.56 10.74
N GLY A 42 19.36 -8.21 9.90
CA GLY A 42 19.60 -9.60 9.54
C GLY A 42 18.44 -10.25 8.83
N ASN A 43 18.44 -11.57 8.80
CA ASN A 43 17.43 -12.37 8.13
C ASN A 43 16.49 -13.01 9.17
N TRP A 44 15.23 -12.60 9.12
CA TRP A 44 14.17 -13.08 10.01
C TRP A 44 13.50 -14.33 9.44
N THR A 45 13.24 -15.27 10.34
CA THR A 45 12.38 -16.44 10.09
C THR A 45 11.41 -16.59 11.24
N GLY A 46 10.12 -16.47 10.97
CA GLY A 46 9.07 -16.53 11.99
C GLY A 46 7.84 -15.69 11.63
N GLY A 47 7.03 -15.40 12.63
CA GLY A 47 5.80 -14.61 12.48
C GLY A 47 6.07 -13.11 12.38
N VAL A 48 5.32 -12.45 11.51
CA VAL A 48 5.36 -11.00 11.28
C VAL A 48 3.94 -10.45 11.33
N ARG A 49 3.73 -9.37 12.05
CA ARG A 49 2.50 -8.56 11.97
C ARG A 49 2.86 -7.18 11.46
N THR A 50 2.27 -6.82 10.34
CA THR A 50 2.48 -5.52 9.71
C THR A 50 1.21 -4.70 9.77
N LYS A 51 1.35 -3.43 10.10
CA LYS A 51 0.33 -2.40 9.99
C LYS A 51 0.79 -1.39 8.96
N VAL A 52 -0.02 -1.16 7.94
CA VAL A 52 0.21 -0.13 6.92
C VAL A 52 -0.95 0.85 6.95
N GLN A 53 -0.66 2.12 7.10
CA GLN A 53 -1.67 3.17 7.10
C GLN A 53 -1.12 4.41 6.40
N ASN A 54 -1.52 4.60 5.15
CA ASN A 54 -1.02 5.67 4.31
C ASN A 54 -2.17 6.59 3.87
N SER A 55 -1.92 7.88 3.86
CA SER A 55 -2.84 8.90 3.35
C SER A 55 -2.22 9.56 2.13
N TYR A 56 -2.91 9.49 1.00
CA TYR A 56 -2.43 10.04 -0.27
C TYR A 56 -3.31 11.17 -0.77
N LEU A 57 -2.70 12.16 -1.39
CA LEU A 57 -3.37 13.07 -2.32
C LEU A 57 -3.20 12.51 -3.72
N THR A 58 -4.30 12.06 -4.34
CA THR A 58 -4.26 11.38 -5.63
C THR A 58 -4.91 12.24 -6.71
N ILE A 59 -4.23 12.38 -7.85
CA ILE A 59 -4.71 13.07 -9.05
C ILE A 59 -4.82 12.04 -10.19
N PRO A 60 -6.05 11.58 -10.53
CA PRO A 60 -6.26 10.70 -11.65
C PRO A 60 -6.37 11.48 -12.97
N ILE A 61 -5.81 10.94 -14.03
CA ILE A 61 -5.97 11.40 -15.42
C ILE A 61 -6.58 10.25 -16.21
N LEU A 62 -7.89 10.28 -16.41
CA LEU A 62 -8.65 9.17 -16.95
C LEU A 62 -9.39 9.55 -18.24
N ALA A 63 -9.35 8.65 -19.20
CA ALA A 63 -10.27 8.66 -20.33
C ALA A 63 -11.53 7.88 -19.95
N ALA A 64 -12.70 8.45 -20.22
CA ALA A 64 -13.98 7.82 -19.96
C ALA A 64 -14.64 7.38 -21.28
N TYR A 65 -15.08 6.14 -21.33
CA TYR A 65 -15.80 5.54 -22.43
C TYR A 65 -17.21 5.13 -22.03
N LYS A 66 -18.22 5.71 -22.68
CA LYS A 66 -19.62 5.35 -22.43
C LYS A 66 -19.94 4.02 -23.13
N LEU A 67 -20.05 2.96 -22.33
CA LEU A 67 -20.45 1.66 -22.84
C LEU A 67 -21.95 1.65 -23.20
N ASN A 68 -22.77 2.25 -22.33
CA ASN A 68 -24.18 2.46 -22.53
C ASN A 68 -24.69 3.65 -21.69
N GLN A 69 -26.01 3.89 -21.66
CA GLN A 69 -26.60 5.01 -20.90
C GLN A 69 -26.42 4.91 -19.38
N ARG A 70 -26.05 3.73 -18.87
CA ARG A 70 -25.92 3.45 -17.44
C ARG A 70 -24.50 3.15 -17.00
N VAL A 71 -23.61 2.75 -17.92
CA VAL A 71 -22.26 2.28 -17.59
C VAL A 71 -21.22 3.09 -18.34
N ASN A 72 -20.27 3.67 -17.61
CA ASN A 72 -19.08 4.29 -18.15
C ASN A 72 -17.86 3.49 -17.66
N LEU A 73 -16.93 3.23 -18.57
CA LEU A 73 -15.63 2.69 -18.24
C LEU A 73 -14.62 3.83 -18.16
N LYS A 74 -13.69 3.75 -17.24
CA LYS A 74 -12.62 4.73 -17.06
C LYS A 74 -11.30 4.00 -17.08
N ALA A 75 -10.32 4.55 -17.81
CA ALA A 75 -8.95 4.02 -17.82
C ALA A 75 -7.96 5.16 -17.96
N GLY A 76 -6.82 5.06 -17.32
CA GLY A 76 -5.77 6.05 -17.41
C GLY A 76 -4.68 5.87 -16.38
N ALA A 77 -3.99 6.96 -16.07
CA ALA A 77 -2.93 7.02 -15.08
C ALA A 77 -3.39 7.79 -13.84
N TYR A 78 -2.76 7.50 -12.72
CA TYR A 78 -2.90 8.31 -11.51
C TYR A 78 -1.52 8.67 -10.95
N PHE A 79 -1.50 9.80 -10.25
CA PHE A 79 -0.34 10.29 -9.53
C PHE A 79 -0.76 10.57 -8.10
N SER A 80 0.01 10.06 -7.14
CA SER A 80 -0.29 10.18 -5.71
C SER A 80 0.90 10.73 -4.95
N TYR A 81 0.64 11.66 -4.04
CA TYR A 81 1.61 12.19 -3.11
C TYR A 81 1.25 11.74 -1.70
N LEU A 82 2.23 11.15 -0.99
CA LEU A 82 2.07 10.70 0.38
C LEU A 82 2.01 11.90 1.33
N MET A 83 0.90 12.07 2.01
CA MET A 83 0.68 13.13 3.01
C MET A 83 1.08 12.66 4.41
N ASP A 84 0.79 11.41 4.71
CA ASP A 84 1.07 10.76 5.98
C ASP A 84 1.18 9.26 5.77
N GLY A 85 2.19 8.63 6.36
CA GLY A 85 2.46 7.20 6.16
C GLY A 85 2.97 6.53 7.41
N ASP A 86 2.37 5.39 7.74
CA ASP A 86 2.78 4.48 8.82
C ASP A 86 2.97 3.08 8.22
N PHE A 87 4.20 2.60 8.25
CA PHE A 87 4.55 1.22 7.92
C PHE A 87 5.33 0.64 9.08
N SER A 88 4.60 0.08 10.02
CA SER A 88 5.13 -0.43 11.27
C SER A 88 4.64 -1.83 11.57
N GLY A 89 5.27 -2.49 12.52
CA GLY A 89 4.85 -3.81 12.94
C GLY A 89 5.74 -4.41 14.02
N HIS A 90 5.53 -5.71 14.23
CA HIS A 90 6.34 -6.47 15.13
C HIS A 90 6.52 -7.91 14.64
N VAL A 91 7.64 -8.50 15.02
CA VAL A 91 7.97 -9.90 14.82
C VAL A 91 7.72 -10.68 16.12
N TYR A 92 7.32 -11.92 15.99
CA TYR A 92 7.02 -12.81 17.11
C TYR A 92 7.31 -14.27 16.73
N GLU A 93 7.65 -15.09 17.72
CA GLU A 93 7.89 -16.53 17.55
C GLU A 93 8.78 -16.89 16.36
N GLY A 94 10.08 -16.66 16.51
CA GLY A 94 11.03 -16.93 15.46
C GLY A 94 12.47 -16.65 15.86
N TYR A 95 13.33 -16.49 14.85
CA TYR A 95 14.73 -16.13 15.07
C TYR A 95 15.23 -15.17 13.99
N LEU A 96 16.14 -14.30 14.39
CA LEU A 96 16.92 -13.46 13.49
C LEU A 96 18.32 -14.05 13.31
N ARG A 97 18.78 -14.15 12.07
CA ARG A 97 20.21 -14.38 11.79
C ARG A 97 20.86 -13.04 11.51
N LYS A 98 21.91 -12.72 12.30
CA LYS A 98 22.62 -11.45 12.17
C LYS A 98 23.39 -11.40 10.85
N ASP A 99 23.35 -10.26 10.21
CA ASP A 99 24.09 -9.85 9.02
C ASP A 99 23.83 -10.68 7.76
N ASP A 100 23.88 -12.00 7.82
CA ASP A 100 23.71 -12.89 6.67
C ASP A 100 22.83 -14.13 6.98
N PRO A 101 22.39 -14.90 5.97
CA PRO A 101 21.53 -16.08 6.17
C PRO A 101 22.16 -17.21 6.98
N THR A 102 23.49 -17.18 7.19
CA THR A 102 24.26 -18.18 7.94
C THR A 102 24.74 -17.68 9.28
N GLY A 103 24.51 -16.40 9.60
CA GLY A 103 24.98 -15.73 10.81
C GLY A 103 24.38 -16.29 12.12
N GLU A 104 24.86 -15.72 13.23
CA GLU A 104 24.42 -16.09 14.59
C GLU A 104 22.91 -15.95 14.73
N LYS A 105 22.28 -16.94 15.36
CA LYS A 105 20.83 -16.93 15.62
C LYS A 105 20.51 -16.21 16.91
N VAL A 106 19.67 -15.19 16.83
CA VAL A 106 19.01 -14.59 17.99
C VAL A 106 17.57 -15.09 18.02
N ASN A 107 17.22 -15.87 19.04
CA ASN A 107 15.89 -16.47 19.15
C ASN A 107 14.94 -15.55 19.91
N PHE A 108 13.70 -15.45 19.41
CA PHE A 108 12.58 -14.72 19.99
C PHE A 108 11.49 -15.71 20.38
N ASN A 109 11.65 -16.32 21.58
CA ASN A 109 10.74 -17.31 22.14
C ASN A 109 10.06 -16.73 23.39
N ASN A 110 8.99 -17.36 23.85
CA ASN A 110 8.30 -17.05 25.11
C ASN A 110 7.71 -15.62 25.19
N GLY A 111 7.18 -15.11 24.07
CA GLY A 111 6.53 -13.80 24.06
C GLY A 111 7.47 -12.62 23.85
N ALA A 112 8.75 -12.84 23.62
CA ALA A 112 9.65 -11.77 23.17
C ALA A 112 9.18 -11.21 21.82
N ILE A 113 8.99 -9.91 21.75
CA ILE A 113 8.50 -9.17 20.58
C ILE A 113 9.56 -8.13 20.24
N ALA A 114 9.95 -8.07 18.97
CA ALA A 114 10.72 -6.94 18.47
C ALA A 114 9.86 -6.15 17.47
N SER A 115 9.96 -4.84 17.52
CA SER A 115 9.24 -3.95 16.62
C SER A 115 10.08 -3.59 15.41
N TYR A 116 9.43 -3.11 14.35
CA TYR A 116 10.05 -2.45 13.22
C TYR A 116 9.19 -1.28 12.76
N ASP A 117 9.86 -0.26 12.24
CA ASP A 117 9.22 0.94 11.70
C ASP A 117 9.99 1.41 10.47
N PHE A 118 9.33 1.36 9.32
CA PHE A 118 9.85 1.78 8.02
C PHE A 118 9.07 2.96 7.45
N SER A 119 8.34 3.69 8.30
CA SER A 119 7.51 4.82 7.88
C SER A 119 8.32 5.92 7.21
N SER A 120 9.57 6.15 7.70
CA SER A 120 10.50 7.14 7.12
C SER A 120 11.05 6.76 5.74
N ASP A 121 10.98 5.48 5.40
CA ASP A 121 11.53 4.94 4.15
C ASP A 121 10.48 4.86 3.04
N LEU A 122 9.24 5.24 3.34
CA LEU A 122 8.16 5.30 2.35
C LEU A 122 8.44 6.37 1.30
N ARG A 123 8.13 6.05 0.06
CA ARG A 123 8.27 6.97 -1.06
C ARG A 123 7.12 7.98 -1.06
N ASN A 124 7.46 9.26 -1.16
CA ASN A 124 6.48 10.35 -1.18
C ASN A 124 5.63 10.38 -2.45
N PHE A 125 6.17 9.92 -3.58
CA PHE A 125 5.50 9.98 -4.87
C PHE A 125 5.26 8.59 -5.44
N GLN A 126 4.00 8.32 -5.77
CA GLN A 126 3.56 7.09 -6.43
C GLN A 126 2.79 7.42 -7.72
N TRP A 127 2.89 6.54 -8.68
CA TRP A 127 2.15 6.61 -9.93
C TRP A 127 1.78 5.22 -10.41
N GLY A 128 0.76 5.15 -11.25
CA GLY A 128 0.32 3.86 -11.78
C GLY A 128 -0.83 3.99 -12.74
N ALA A 129 -1.39 2.84 -13.10
CA ALA A 129 -2.58 2.72 -13.91
C ALA A 129 -3.84 2.67 -13.03
N GLN A 130 -4.92 3.25 -13.54
CA GLN A 130 -6.24 3.16 -12.92
C GLN A 130 -7.26 2.67 -13.95
N LEU A 131 -8.05 1.70 -13.54
CA LEU A 131 -9.21 1.20 -14.28
C LEU A 131 -10.44 1.36 -13.41
N GLY A 132 -11.51 1.88 -13.98
CA GLY A 132 -12.72 2.13 -13.22
C GLY A 132 -13.99 1.90 -13.99
N VAL A 133 -15.06 1.72 -13.27
CA VAL A 133 -16.41 1.63 -13.79
C VAL A 133 -17.34 2.51 -12.97
N ASP A 134 -18.14 3.32 -13.66
CA ASP A 134 -19.27 4.04 -13.07
C ASP A 134 -20.57 3.42 -13.57
N TRP A 135 -21.44 3.10 -12.65
CA TRP A 135 -22.75 2.54 -12.94
C TRP A 135 -23.85 3.42 -12.37
N LYS A 136 -24.74 3.91 -13.24
CA LYS A 136 -25.98 4.57 -12.83
C LYS A 136 -27.00 3.49 -12.43
N ALA A 137 -26.98 3.13 -11.14
CA ALA A 137 -27.89 2.11 -10.61
C ALA A 137 -29.37 2.59 -10.65
N PHE A 138 -29.59 3.87 -10.31
CA PHE A 138 -30.90 4.53 -10.34
C PHE A 138 -30.78 5.95 -10.89
N LYS A 139 -31.93 6.63 -11.04
CA LYS A 139 -32.03 7.99 -11.61
C LYS A 139 -31.03 8.97 -10.93
N HIS A 140 -30.86 8.86 -9.64
CA HIS A 140 -30.04 9.75 -8.81
C HIS A 140 -28.87 9.04 -8.11
N LEU A 141 -28.70 7.73 -8.27
CA LEU A 141 -27.64 6.97 -7.61
C LEU A 141 -26.63 6.47 -8.62
N LYS A 142 -25.38 6.87 -8.42
CA LYS A 142 -24.22 6.30 -9.09
C LYS A 142 -23.42 5.45 -8.13
N VAL A 143 -22.95 4.31 -8.59
CA VAL A 143 -21.98 3.45 -7.89
C VAL A 143 -20.73 3.44 -8.74
N TYR A 144 -19.55 3.52 -8.11
CA TYR A 144 -18.30 3.42 -8.82
C TYR A 144 -17.36 2.41 -8.15
N ALA A 145 -16.51 1.83 -8.95
CA ALA A 145 -15.40 0.98 -8.51
C ALA A 145 -14.17 1.29 -9.34
N ASP A 146 -13.08 1.66 -8.68
CA ASP A 146 -11.82 2.04 -9.31
C ASP A 146 -10.69 1.16 -8.75
N LEU A 147 -10.02 0.41 -9.62
CA LEU A 147 -8.83 -0.35 -9.32
C LEU A 147 -7.60 0.48 -9.65
N ASN A 148 -6.76 0.73 -8.66
CA ASN A 148 -5.49 1.41 -8.81
C ASN A 148 -4.34 0.40 -8.71
N TRP A 149 -3.44 0.42 -9.67
CA TRP A 149 -2.27 -0.43 -9.73
C TRP A 149 -1.01 0.42 -9.78
N GLY A 150 -0.27 0.47 -8.67
CA GLY A 150 1.01 1.17 -8.58
C GLY A 150 2.08 0.50 -9.43
N MET A 151 2.85 1.30 -10.13
CA MET A 151 3.93 0.85 -11.01
C MET A 151 5.33 1.15 -10.45
N ASN A 152 5.41 1.77 -9.30
CA ASN A 152 6.65 2.00 -8.59
C ASN A 152 6.58 1.41 -7.18
N ASP A 153 7.76 1.06 -6.66
CA ASP A 153 7.92 0.57 -5.30
C ASP A 153 7.43 1.62 -4.28
N ILE A 154 6.79 1.16 -3.22
CA ILE A 154 6.32 2.00 -2.12
C ILE A 154 7.46 2.54 -1.25
N PHE A 155 8.63 1.94 -1.32
CA PHE A 155 9.83 2.37 -0.60
C PHE A 155 10.77 3.20 -1.48
N ASN A 156 11.61 3.99 -0.83
CA ASN A 156 12.68 4.71 -1.48
C ASN A 156 13.74 3.76 -2.06
N LYS A 157 14.41 4.16 -3.13
CA LYS A 157 15.44 3.34 -3.81
C LYS A 157 16.64 3.01 -2.92
N ASP A 158 16.89 3.82 -1.91
CA ASP A 158 18.00 3.65 -0.97
C ASP A 158 17.67 2.67 0.17
N PHE A 159 16.41 2.31 0.30
CA PHE A 159 15.94 1.34 1.27
C PHE A 159 16.24 -0.08 0.80
N LYS A 160 17.25 -0.71 1.41
CA LYS A 160 17.73 -2.05 1.06
C LYS A 160 17.43 -3.11 2.13
N THR A 161 16.69 -2.75 3.13
CA THR A 161 16.35 -3.65 4.25
C THR A 161 15.39 -4.74 3.80
N ILE A 162 14.44 -4.40 2.95
CA ILE A 162 13.53 -5.35 2.28
C ILE A 162 14.07 -5.62 0.88
N THR A 163 14.23 -6.89 0.53
CA THR A 163 14.93 -7.33 -0.70
C THR A 163 14.03 -7.48 -1.92
N PHE A 164 12.76 -7.11 -1.83
CA PHE A 164 11.80 -7.19 -2.94
C PHE A 164 10.97 -5.92 -3.02
N ASP A 165 10.53 -5.61 -4.24
CA ASP A 165 9.69 -4.46 -4.52
C ASP A 165 8.24 -4.71 -4.05
N MET A 166 7.64 -3.71 -3.44
CA MET A 166 6.23 -3.71 -3.04
C MET A 166 5.45 -2.69 -3.85
N TYR A 167 4.39 -3.14 -4.49
CA TYR A 167 3.52 -2.29 -5.30
C TYR A 167 2.19 -2.05 -4.60
N ALA A 168 1.73 -0.81 -4.60
CA ALA A 168 0.44 -0.46 -4.05
C ALA A 168 -0.68 -0.87 -5.02
N VAL A 169 -1.51 -1.82 -4.63
CA VAL A 169 -2.72 -2.20 -5.38
C VAL A 169 -3.92 -2.06 -4.47
N TYR A 170 -4.89 -1.26 -4.88
CA TYR A 170 -6.10 -1.03 -4.06
C TYR A 170 -7.35 -0.80 -4.91
N LEU A 171 -8.47 -1.18 -4.36
CA LEU A 171 -9.80 -1.03 -4.94
C LEU A 171 -10.58 0.02 -4.14
N ASN A 172 -11.03 1.06 -4.83
CA ASN A 172 -11.93 2.07 -4.28
C ASN A 172 -13.35 1.77 -4.76
N VAL A 173 -14.27 1.65 -3.83
CA VAL A 173 -15.69 1.49 -4.13
C VAL A 173 -16.47 2.55 -3.39
N GLY A 174 -17.39 3.19 -4.07
CA GLY A 174 -18.22 4.21 -3.47
C GLY A 174 -19.51 4.46 -4.23
N PHE A 175 -20.28 5.39 -3.70
CA PHE A 175 -21.51 5.83 -4.33
C PHE A 175 -21.63 7.34 -4.27
N GLY A 176 -22.32 7.91 -5.25
CA GLY A 176 -22.59 9.33 -5.36
C GLY A 176 -24.03 9.61 -5.73
N TYR A 177 -24.53 10.75 -5.28
CA TYR A 177 -25.85 11.24 -5.67
C TYR A 177 -25.69 12.19 -6.87
N ALA A 178 -26.44 11.93 -7.93
CA ALA A 178 -26.49 12.81 -9.11
C ALA A 178 -27.78 13.63 -9.06
N PHE A 179 -27.68 14.93 -9.00
CA PHE A 179 -28.79 15.88 -9.04
C PHE A 179 -29.42 15.97 -10.43
#